data_f451ab075ecd0f089adebd83ba7e703e
#
_entry.id   f451ab075ecd0f089adebd83ba7e703e
#
_cell.length_a   1.000
_cell.length_b   1.000
_cell.length_c   1.000
_cell.angle_alpha   90.00
_cell.angle_beta   90.00
_cell.angle_gamma   90.00
#
_symmetry.space_group_name_H-M   'P 1'
#
loop_
_entity.id
_entity.type
_entity.pdbx_description
1 polymer ?
#
loop_
_entity_poly.entity_id
_entity_poly.type
_entity_poly.pdbx_seq_one_letter_code
_entity_poly.pdbx_strand_id
1 'polypeptide(L)'
;GRNVFIDPSATILGPTTIGDNTTIGAGAVIDNSIIGSNVNISQGCQVMLSVVSDGCFMPFRASLFMTSLMEYTIVAQNTCLQMAVIGRNSFIGAGSTFTDYNLLSKPLRIKLDRNLKEVQMPVLGGCVGHNCRLGSGLIVFPARTIESDVVLFASSERRVIADNVTFEESDHHKVEGHGHPRLYPRQDEIETGRRKRSPAL
;
A
#
# COMPACT_ATOMS: atom_id res chain seq x y z
N GLY A 1 -11.03 -21.44 3.40
CA GLY A 1 -11.35 -21.08 4.78
C GLY A 1 -12.77 -21.45 5.17
N ARG A 2 -13.13 -21.25 6.42
CA ARG A 2 -14.48 -21.42 6.96
C ARG A 2 -15.25 -20.09 6.86
N ASN A 3 -16.60 -20.15 6.72
CA ASN A 3 -17.47 -18.98 6.61
C ASN A 3 -17.06 -18.03 5.47
N VAL A 4 -16.64 -18.59 4.34
CA VAL A 4 -16.29 -17.81 3.14
C VAL A 4 -17.55 -17.61 2.32
N PHE A 5 -17.83 -16.38 1.94
CA PHE A 5 -18.88 -16.04 0.98
C PHE A 5 -18.24 -15.66 -0.35
N ILE A 6 -18.64 -16.32 -1.43
CA ILE A 6 -18.24 -15.98 -2.79
C ILE A 6 -19.51 -15.78 -3.61
N ASP A 7 -19.68 -14.57 -4.15
CA ASP A 7 -20.82 -14.28 -5.01
C ASP A 7 -20.80 -15.19 -6.26
N PRO A 8 -21.93 -15.73 -6.70
CA PRO A 8 -21.98 -16.62 -7.86
C PRO A 8 -21.43 -16.03 -9.17
N SER A 9 -21.38 -14.72 -9.29
CA SER A 9 -20.81 -14.01 -10.46
C SER A 9 -19.31 -13.72 -10.32
N ALA A 10 -18.68 -14.01 -9.18
CA ALA A 10 -17.25 -13.86 -9.01
C ALA A 10 -16.50 -14.96 -9.77
N THR A 11 -15.32 -14.62 -10.27
CA THR A 11 -14.43 -15.54 -11.00
C THR A 11 -13.20 -15.83 -10.16
N ILE A 12 -12.98 -17.09 -9.82
CA ILE A 12 -11.78 -17.54 -9.09
C ILE A 12 -10.96 -18.41 -10.04
N LEU A 13 -9.75 -17.99 -10.32
CA LEU A 13 -8.83 -18.65 -11.25
C LEU A 13 -7.52 -19.05 -10.55
N GLY A 14 -6.84 -20.01 -11.17
CA GLY A 14 -5.50 -20.46 -10.80
C GLY A 14 -5.40 -21.03 -9.39
N PRO A 15 -4.19 -21.28 -8.88
CA PRO A 15 -4.00 -21.63 -7.49
C PRO A 15 -4.29 -20.41 -6.60
N THR A 16 -5.49 -20.37 -6.01
CA THR A 16 -5.95 -19.32 -5.12
C THR A 16 -6.28 -19.87 -3.75
N THR A 17 -5.81 -19.22 -2.70
CA THR A 17 -6.15 -19.52 -1.30
C THR A 17 -7.00 -18.39 -0.73
N ILE A 18 -8.09 -18.75 0.00
CA ILE A 18 -8.98 -17.79 0.66
C ILE A 18 -9.13 -18.20 2.12
N GLY A 19 -8.83 -17.28 3.03
CA GLY A 19 -8.89 -17.48 4.48
C GLY A 19 -10.31 -17.44 5.05
N ASP A 20 -10.43 -17.63 6.35
CA ASP A 20 -11.70 -17.70 7.08
C ASP A 20 -12.44 -16.35 7.08
N ASN A 21 -13.77 -16.40 7.14
CA ASN A 21 -14.64 -15.21 7.26
C ASN A 21 -14.44 -14.16 6.16
N THR A 22 -14.04 -14.57 4.97
CA THR A 22 -13.74 -13.69 3.85
C THR A 22 -14.91 -13.60 2.89
N THR A 23 -15.17 -12.40 2.36
CA THR A 23 -16.25 -12.13 1.41
C THR A 23 -15.66 -11.70 0.07
N ILE A 24 -16.09 -12.35 -1.02
CA ILE A 24 -15.79 -12.02 -2.41
C ILE A 24 -17.09 -11.60 -3.09
N GLY A 25 -17.17 -10.35 -3.49
CA GLY A 25 -18.38 -9.72 -4.05
C GLY A 25 -18.60 -9.98 -5.53
N ALA A 26 -19.75 -9.52 -6.02
CA ALA A 26 -20.21 -9.73 -7.38
C ALA A 26 -19.23 -9.24 -8.42
N GLY A 27 -18.97 -10.07 -9.45
CA GLY A 27 -18.08 -9.75 -10.56
C GLY A 27 -16.61 -9.51 -10.16
N ALA A 28 -16.22 -9.85 -8.94
CA ALA A 28 -14.81 -9.82 -8.56
C ALA A 28 -14.04 -10.93 -9.29
N VAL A 29 -12.79 -10.64 -9.64
CA VAL A 29 -11.88 -11.60 -10.26
C VAL A 29 -10.67 -11.79 -9.35
N ILE A 30 -10.45 -13.04 -8.91
CA ILE A 30 -9.29 -13.43 -8.10
C ILE A 30 -8.50 -14.46 -8.91
N ASP A 31 -7.26 -14.17 -9.19
CA ASP A 31 -6.43 -15.03 -10.02
C ASP A 31 -5.04 -15.23 -9.41
N ASN A 32 -4.61 -16.47 -9.23
CA ASN A 32 -3.29 -16.84 -8.71
C ASN A 32 -2.89 -16.02 -7.46
N SER A 33 -3.77 -15.97 -6.45
CA SER A 33 -3.61 -15.03 -5.33
C SER A 33 -3.83 -15.70 -3.98
N ILE A 34 -3.26 -15.11 -2.95
CA ILE A 34 -3.45 -15.50 -1.55
C ILE A 34 -4.28 -14.43 -0.85
N ILE A 35 -5.46 -14.80 -0.39
CA ILE A 35 -6.36 -13.93 0.36
C ILE A 35 -6.43 -14.44 1.81
N GLY A 36 -6.14 -13.57 2.75
CA GLY A 36 -6.18 -13.83 4.18
C GLY A 36 -7.59 -13.99 4.74
N SER A 37 -7.68 -13.96 6.06
CA SER A 37 -8.93 -14.08 6.81
C SER A 37 -9.55 -12.72 7.11
N ASN A 38 -10.88 -12.68 7.30
CA ASN A 38 -11.61 -11.44 7.58
C ASN A 38 -11.42 -10.35 6.51
N VAL A 39 -11.21 -10.75 5.26
CA VAL A 39 -11.03 -9.86 4.11
C VAL A 39 -12.37 -9.60 3.43
N ASN A 40 -12.58 -8.37 3.02
CA ASN A 40 -13.72 -8.01 2.18
C ASN A 40 -13.23 -7.45 0.83
N ILE A 41 -13.43 -8.23 -0.23
CA ILE A 41 -13.20 -7.83 -1.61
C ILE A 41 -14.56 -7.64 -2.26
N SER A 42 -15.00 -6.39 -2.42
CA SER A 42 -16.34 -6.09 -2.90
C SER A 42 -16.43 -6.18 -4.43
N GLN A 43 -17.57 -5.72 -4.97
CA GLN A 43 -17.92 -5.95 -6.36
C GLN A 43 -16.93 -5.34 -7.37
N GLY A 44 -16.65 -6.11 -8.41
CA GLY A 44 -15.84 -5.71 -9.55
C GLY A 44 -14.36 -5.48 -9.25
N CYS A 45 -13.88 -5.85 -8.05
CA CYS A 45 -12.45 -5.82 -7.74
C CYS A 45 -11.69 -6.89 -8.53
N GLN A 46 -10.43 -6.60 -8.85
CA GLN A 46 -9.53 -7.53 -9.51
C GLN A 46 -8.27 -7.74 -8.65
N VAL A 47 -7.95 -8.98 -8.36
CA VAL A 47 -6.77 -9.34 -7.57
C VAL A 47 -6.03 -10.45 -8.32
N MET A 48 -4.90 -10.09 -8.90
CA MET A 48 -4.12 -10.99 -9.76
C MET A 48 -2.68 -11.08 -9.26
N LEU A 49 -2.15 -12.30 -9.13
CA LEU A 49 -0.78 -12.59 -8.70
C LEU A 49 -0.39 -11.85 -7.41
N SER A 50 -1.34 -11.72 -6.48
CA SER A 50 -1.24 -10.81 -5.35
C SER A 50 -1.47 -11.50 -4.01
N VAL A 51 -1.01 -10.85 -2.95
CA VAL A 51 -1.25 -11.26 -1.57
C VAL A 51 -2.06 -10.17 -0.86
N VAL A 52 -3.20 -10.54 -0.32
CA VAL A 52 -4.04 -9.67 0.52
C VAL A 52 -4.10 -10.28 1.91
N SER A 53 -3.43 -9.66 2.86
CA SER A 53 -3.37 -10.16 4.24
C SER A 53 -4.67 -9.95 5.01
N ASP A 54 -4.71 -10.41 6.26
CA ASP A 54 -5.90 -10.43 7.09
C ASP A 54 -6.51 -9.03 7.33
N GLY A 55 -7.82 -8.96 7.41
CA GLY A 55 -8.56 -7.74 7.76
C GLY A 55 -8.52 -6.63 6.71
N CYS A 56 -8.05 -6.90 5.50
CA CYS A 56 -8.05 -5.91 4.42
C CYS A 56 -9.45 -5.66 3.87
N PHE A 57 -9.66 -4.43 3.40
CA PHE A 57 -10.93 -4.02 2.78
C PHE A 57 -10.69 -3.36 1.42
N MET A 58 -11.35 -3.89 0.40
CA MET A 58 -11.37 -3.36 -0.96
C MET A 58 -12.83 -3.14 -1.38
N PRO A 59 -13.37 -1.88 -1.31
CA PRO A 59 -14.78 -1.63 -1.59
C PRO A 59 -15.13 -2.05 -3.02
N PHE A 60 -15.03 -1.26 -4.02
CA PHE A 60 -15.43 -1.70 -5.36
C PHE A 60 -14.46 -1.20 -6.44
N ARG A 61 -14.28 -2.05 -7.46
CA ARG A 61 -13.43 -1.77 -8.64
C ARG A 61 -11.98 -1.36 -8.30
N ALA A 62 -11.45 -1.80 -7.17
CA ALA A 62 -10.02 -1.72 -6.91
C ALA A 62 -9.30 -2.87 -7.64
N SER A 63 -8.11 -2.60 -8.17
CA SER A 63 -7.33 -3.57 -8.93
C SER A 63 -5.92 -3.71 -8.35
N LEU A 64 -5.51 -4.95 -8.11
CA LEU A 64 -4.18 -5.32 -7.67
C LEU A 64 -3.54 -6.23 -8.70
N PHE A 65 -2.34 -5.91 -9.13
CA PHE A 65 -1.52 -6.76 -9.97
C PHE A 65 -0.12 -6.90 -9.36
N MET A 66 0.31 -8.13 -9.07
CA MET A 66 1.60 -8.45 -8.43
C MET A 66 1.85 -7.59 -7.17
N THR A 67 0.82 -7.39 -6.36
CA THR A 67 0.82 -6.46 -5.23
C THR A 67 0.66 -7.22 -3.91
N SER A 68 1.32 -6.74 -2.86
CA SER A 68 1.16 -7.23 -1.50
C SER A 68 0.50 -6.17 -0.61
N LEU A 69 -0.67 -6.49 -0.06
CA LEU A 69 -1.30 -5.71 1.00
C LEU A 69 -1.05 -6.39 2.34
N MET A 70 -0.47 -5.66 3.27
CA MET A 70 -0.34 -6.12 4.65
C MET A 70 -1.65 -5.90 5.42
N GLU A 71 -1.71 -6.42 6.63
CA GLU A 71 -2.91 -6.53 7.44
C GLU A 71 -3.61 -5.18 7.67
N TYR A 72 -4.95 -5.22 7.72
CA TYR A 72 -5.80 -4.06 8.03
C TYR A 72 -5.64 -2.88 7.07
N THR A 73 -5.25 -3.16 5.84
CA THR A 73 -5.10 -2.13 4.79
C THR A 73 -6.42 -1.93 4.06
N ILE A 74 -6.75 -0.68 3.77
CA ILE A 74 -7.90 -0.30 2.96
C ILE A 74 -7.41 0.28 1.64
N VAL A 75 -7.84 -0.32 0.52
CA VAL A 75 -7.61 0.19 -0.82
C VAL A 75 -8.93 0.65 -1.39
N ALA A 76 -9.17 1.96 -1.38
CA ALA A 76 -10.45 2.54 -1.76
C ALA A 76 -10.78 2.32 -3.25
N GLN A 77 -11.99 2.65 -3.62
CA GLN A 77 -12.57 2.36 -4.94
C GLN A 77 -11.79 2.95 -6.12
N ASN A 78 -11.84 2.26 -7.25
CA ASN A 78 -11.19 2.66 -8.51
C ASN A 78 -9.68 2.90 -8.39
N THR A 79 -9.04 2.30 -7.40
CA THR A 79 -7.59 2.37 -7.18
C THR A 79 -6.91 1.26 -7.96
N CYS A 80 -5.77 1.56 -8.58
CA CYS A 80 -4.96 0.59 -9.32
C CYS A 80 -3.55 0.51 -8.72
N LEU A 81 -3.18 -0.65 -8.20
CA LEU A 81 -1.86 -0.90 -7.63
C LEU A 81 -1.14 -1.96 -8.46
N GLN A 82 0.01 -1.57 -9.02
CA GLN A 82 0.84 -2.45 -9.83
C GLN A 82 2.20 -2.68 -9.17
N MET A 83 2.56 -3.93 -8.95
CA MET A 83 3.85 -4.37 -8.36
C MET A 83 4.19 -3.64 -7.05
N ALA A 84 3.17 -3.30 -6.26
CA ALA A 84 3.31 -2.47 -5.08
C ALA A 84 3.35 -3.28 -3.78
N VAL A 85 3.95 -2.71 -2.75
CA VAL A 85 3.87 -3.24 -1.38
C VAL A 85 3.26 -2.16 -0.49
N ILE A 86 2.15 -2.50 0.16
CA ILE A 86 1.44 -1.59 1.05
C ILE A 86 1.50 -2.11 2.48
N GLY A 87 2.08 -1.32 3.35
CA GLY A 87 2.26 -1.64 4.77
C GLY A 87 0.94 -1.71 5.53
N ARG A 88 0.96 -2.39 6.67
CA ARG A 88 -0.21 -2.64 7.51
C ARG A 88 -0.87 -1.36 8.01
N ASN A 89 -2.17 -1.47 8.31
CA ASN A 89 -2.97 -0.36 8.83
C ASN A 89 -2.89 0.90 7.96
N SER A 90 -2.79 0.75 6.65
CA SER A 90 -2.69 1.88 5.72
C SER A 90 -3.98 2.08 4.94
N PHE A 91 -4.20 3.31 4.51
CA PHE A 91 -5.34 3.71 3.69
C PHE A 91 -4.85 4.29 2.37
N ILE A 92 -5.29 3.74 1.25
CA ILE A 92 -5.03 4.26 -0.09
C ILE A 92 -6.33 4.83 -0.64
N GLY A 93 -6.35 6.14 -0.85
CA GLY A 93 -7.53 6.89 -1.29
C GLY A 93 -7.98 6.54 -2.70
N ALA A 94 -9.27 6.75 -2.94
CA ALA A 94 -9.95 6.39 -4.17
C ALA A 94 -9.30 6.99 -5.42
N GLY A 95 -9.30 6.24 -6.52
CA GLY A 95 -8.76 6.70 -7.80
C GLY A 95 -7.24 6.90 -7.82
N SER A 96 -6.54 6.42 -6.82
CA SER A 96 -5.08 6.48 -6.81
C SER A 96 -4.48 5.41 -7.73
N THR A 97 -3.33 5.70 -8.32
CA THR A 97 -2.64 4.78 -9.24
C THR A 97 -1.17 4.65 -8.83
N PHE A 98 -0.71 3.42 -8.68
CA PHE A 98 0.70 3.10 -8.52
C PHE A 98 1.19 2.51 -9.83
N THR A 99 2.05 3.25 -10.49
CA THR A 99 2.64 2.83 -11.76
C THR A 99 3.89 2.01 -11.51
N ASP A 100 4.19 1.07 -12.38
CA ASP A 100 5.34 0.17 -12.28
C ASP A 100 6.32 0.32 -13.44
N TYR A 101 5.86 0.79 -14.61
CA TYR A 101 6.65 0.85 -15.82
C TYR A 101 7.45 2.14 -15.94
N ASN A 102 8.74 1.98 -16.22
CA ASN A 102 9.65 3.09 -16.48
C ASN A 102 9.51 3.59 -17.92
N LEU A 103 8.95 4.76 -18.10
CA LEU A 103 8.76 5.40 -19.41
C LEU A 103 10.07 5.96 -20.01
N LEU A 104 11.11 6.09 -19.21
CA LEU A 104 12.38 6.66 -19.65
C LEU A 104 13.42 5.57 -19.88
N SER A 105 14.39 5.83 -20.76
CA SER A 105 15.49 4.90 -21.03
C SER A 105 16.52 4.76 -19.90
N LYS A 106 16.42 5.61 -18.87
CA LYS A 106 17.29 5.51 -17.68
C LYS A 106 16.82 4.40 -16.76
N PRO A 107 17.72 3.59 -16.17
CA PRO A 107 17.31 2.55 -15.24
C PRO A 107 16.59 3.12 -14.02
N LEU A 108 15.63 2.36 -13.51
CA LEU A 108 14.99 2.66 -12.23
C LEU A 108 16.03 2.61 -11.12
N ARG A 109 15.94 3.54 -10.18
CA ARG A 109 16.83 3.59 -9.01
C ARG A 109 16.00 3.57 -7.74
N ILE A 110 16.42 2.72 -6.81
CA ILE A 110 15.88 2.68 -5.44
C ILE A 110 16.94 3.16 -4.46
N LYS A 111 16.49 3.80 -3.40
CA LYS A 111 17.34 4.10 -2.26
C LYS A 111 17.32 2.90 -1.32
N LEU A 112 18.47 2.25 -1.16
CA LEU A 112 18.67 1.18 -0.20
C LEU A 112 19.69 1.68 0.82
N ASP A 113 19.27 1.85 2.05
CA ASP A 113 20.03 2.55 3.09
C ASP A 113 20.45 3.96 2.62
N ARG A 114 21.74 4.23 2.49
CA ARG A 114 22.29 5.52 2.01
C ARG A 114 22.68 5.50 0.54
N ASN A 115 22.53 4.36 -0.14
CA ASN A 115 23.01 4.17 -1.50
C ASN A 115 21.85 4.09 -2.50
N LEU A 116 22.05 4.65 -3.70
CA LEU A 116 21.17 4.44 -4.83
C LEU A 116 21.63 3.18 -5.56
N LYS A 117 20.72 2.22 -5.73
CA LYS A 117 20.94 1.00 -6.52
C LYS A 117 20.07 1.01 -7.76
N GLU A 118 20.64 0.61 -8.88
CA GLU A 118 19.90 0.40 -10.11
C GLU A 118 19.12 -0.91 -10.06
N VAL A 119 17.88 -0.85 -10.52
CA VAL A 119 17.02 -2.01 -10.68
C VAL A 119 17.21 -2.52 -12.09
N GLN A 120 17.56 -3.79 -12.24
CA GLN A 120 17.84 -4.43 -13.53
C GLN A 120 16.58 -4.76 -14.36
N MET A 121 15.42 -4.28 -13.92
CA MET A 121 14.13 -4.51 -14.57
C MET A 121 13.48 -3.17 -14.94
N PRO A 122 12.73 -3.13 -16.06
CA PRO A 122 12.02 -1.92 -16.47
C PRO A 122 10.74 -1.64 -15.66
N VAL A 123 10.37 -2.56 -14.78
CA VAL A 123 9.14 -2.49 -13.97
C VAL A 123 9.44 -2.66 -12.49
N LEU A 124 8.91 -1.78 -11.68
CA LEU A 124 8.91 -1.87 -10.23
C LEU A 124 7.90 -0.87 -9.66
N GLY A 125 6.93 -1.35 -8.92
CA GLY A 125 5.93 -0.50 -8.28
C GLY A 125 6.44 0.27 -7.07
N GLY A 126 5.54 0.98 -6.43
CA GLY A 126 5.83 1.76 -5.23
C GLY A 126 5.74 0.94 -3.95
N CYS A 127 6.39 1.43 -2.90
CA CYS A 127 6.31 0.86 -1.57
C CYS A 127 5.77 1.91 -0.58
N VAL A 128 4.72 1.56 0.15
CA VAL A 128 4.14 2.39 1.21
C VAL A 128 4.40 1.71 2.55
N GLY A 129 4.93 2.45 3.49
CA GLY A 129 5.16 1.98 4.85
C GLY A 129 3.87 1.73 5.62
N HIS A 130 4.02 1.41 6.90
CA HIS A 130 2.89 1.11 7.79
C HIS A 130 2.17 2.39 8.24
N ASN A 131 0.89 2.25 8.61
CA ASN A 131 0.09 3.32 9.21
C ASN A 131 0.03 4.61 8.36
N CYS A 132 0.06 4.47 7.04
CA CYS A 132 -0.03 5.60 6.11
C CYS A 132 -1.47 5.94 5.76
N ARG A 133 -1.71 7.22 5.43
CA ARG A 133 -3.00 7.71 4.94
C ARG A 133 -2.76 8.51 3.67
N LEU A 134 -3.10 7.93 2.53
CA LEU A 134 -2.92 8.57 1.22
C LEU A 134 -4.28 9.06 0.71
N GLY A 135 -4.34 10.35 0.37
CA GLY A 135 -5.53 10.98 -0.19
C GLY A 135 -5.92 10.42 -1.56
N SER A 136 -7.12 10.77 -2.02
CA SER A 136 -7.66 10.26 -3.29
C SER A 136 -6.98 10.89 -4.49
N GLY A 137 -6.83 10.12 -5.58
CA GLY A 137 -6.33 10.61 -6.86
C GLY A 137 -4.81 10.85 -6.92
N LEU A 138 -4.05 10.24 -6.04
CA LEU A 138 -2.58 10.30 -6.09
C LEU A 138 -2.03 9.32 -7.13
N ILE A 139 -1.00 9.74 -7.85
CA ILE A 139 -0.23 8.92 -8.78
C ILE A 139 1.17 8.73 -8.20
N VAL A 140 1.50 7.49 -7.87
CA VAL A 140 2.83 7.14 -7.35
C VAL A 140 3.67 6.57 -8.49
N PHE A 141 4.82 7.20 -8.74
CA PHE A 141 5.74 6.79 -9.79
C PHE A 141 6.48 5.49 -9.44
N PRO A 142 7.04 4.80 -10.44
CA PRO A 142 7.76 3.55 -10.26
C PRO A 142 8.89 3.67 -9.24
N ALA A 143 9.05 2.65 -8.42
CA ALA A 143 10.13 2.53 -7.44
C ALA A 143 10.15 3.63 -6.35
N ARG A 144 9.05 4.35 -6.14
CA ARG A 144 8.97 5.34 -5.05
C ARG A 144 8.60 4.68 -3.74
N THR A 145 9.16 5.22 -2.67
CA THR A 145 8.88 4.78 -1.30
C THR A 145 8.24 5.92 -0.50
N ILE A 146 7.21 5.58 0.25
CA ILE A 146 6.55 6.46 1.23
C ILE A 146 6.81 5.84 2.59
N GLU A 147 7.47 6.56 3.49
CA GLU A 147 7.79 6.04 4.81
C GLU A 147 6.54 5.75 5.65
N SER A 148 6.72 4.97 6.71
CA SER A 148 5.66 4.70 7.67
C SER A 148 5.18 5.98 8.37
N ASP A 149 3.91 5.96 8.80
CA ASP A 149 3.25 7.05 9.52
C ASP A 149 3.08 8.35 8.71
N VAL A 150 3.15 8.26 7.38
CA VAL A 150 2.98 9.40 6.48
C VAL A 150 1.51 9.60 6.13
N VAL A 151 1.09 10.86 6.18
CA VAL A 151 -0.20 11.32 5.66
C VAL A 151 0.06 12.23 4.46
N LEU A 152 -0.56 11.96 3.33
CA LEU A 152 -0.47 12.77 2.11
C LEU A 152 -1.86 13.19 1.67
N PHE A 153 -2.07 14.49 1.53
CA PHE A 153 -3.26 15.04 0.91
C PHE A 153 -3.04 15.24 -0.58
N ALA A 154 -4.04 14.88 -1.38
CA ALA A 154 -4.06 15.28 -2.78
C ALA A 154 -4.46 16.75 -2.88
N SER A 155 -3.74 17.51 -3.69
CA SER A 155 -4.01 18.92 -3.98
C SER A 155 -3.77 19.23 -5.45
N SER A 156 -4.10 20.44 -5.89
CA SER A 156 -3.77 20.90 -7.25
C SER A 156 -2.25 20.87 -7.52
N GLU A 157 -1.45 21.06 -6.49
CA GLU A 157 0.01 21.11 -6.57
C GLU A 157 0.68 19.75 -6.36
N ARG A 158 -0.03 18.82 -5.67
CA ARG A 158 0.48 17.49 -5.39
C ARG A 158 -0.53 16.41 -5.76
N ARG A 159 -0.44 15.94 -6.98
CA ARG A 159 -1.11 14.70 -7.43
C ARG A 159 -0.13 13.59 -7.78
N VAL A 160 1.09 13.96 -8.12
CA VAL A 160 2.14 13.02 -8.54
C VAL A 160 3.20 12.93 -7.45
N ILE A 161 3.46 11.72 -7.00
CA ILE A 161 4.54 11.38 -6.09
C ILE A 161 5.70 10.87 -6.95
N ALA A 162 6.54 11.79 -7.38
CA ALA A 162 7.69 11.51 -8.26
C ALA A 162 8.95 11.15 -7.49
N ASP A 163 9.01 11.50 -6.20
CA ASP A 163 10.16 11.25 -5.31
C ASP A 163 9.73 10.43 -4.08
N ASN A 164 10.71 9.90 -3.37
CA ASN A 164 10.46 9.25 -2.09
C ASN A 164 9.96 10.28 -1.07
N VAL A 165 9.04 9.85 -0.21
CA VAL A 165 8.47 10.73 0.82
C VAL A 165 8.88 10.23 2.20
N THR A 166 9.48 11.09 2.98
CA THR A 166 9.88 10.83 4.37
C THR A 166 8.78 11.24 5.36
N PHE A 167 8.90 10.80 6.61
CA PHE A 167 7.95 11.19 7.66
C PHE A 167 7.91 12.70 7.89
N GLU A 168 9.06 13.38 7.80
CA GLU A 168 9.19 14.83 7.97
C GLU A 168 8.43 15.62 6.90
N GLU A 169 8.19 15.01 5.73
CA GLU A 169 7.46 15.62 4.62
C GLU A 169 5.95 15.36 4.69
N SER A 170 5.49 14.68 5.73
CA SER A 170 4.09 14.33 5.91
C SER A 170 3.22 15.58 6.11
N ASP A 171 2.07 15.62 5.43
CA ASP A 171 1.19 16.79 5.42
C ASP A 171 0.51 17.05 6.76
N HIS A 172 0.37 16.05 7.62
CA HIS A 172 -0.24 16.25 8.94
C HIS A 172 0.55 17.22 9.82
N HIS A 173 1.85 17.40 9.58
CA HIS A 173 2.67 18.40 10.29
C HIS A 173 2.26 19.84 9.99
N LYS A 174 1.52 20.07 8.90
CA LYS A 174 1.05 21.39 8.46
C LYS A 174 -0.36 21.72 8.94
N VAL A 175 -1.03 20.79 9.63
CA VAL A 175 -2.43 20.94 10.07
C VAL A 175 -2.47 21.08 11.58
N GLU A 176 -2.85 22.25 12.07
CA GLU A 176 -2.99 22.49 13.51
C GLU A 176 -4.05 21.60 14.13
N GLY A 177 -3.77 21.09 15.34
CA GLY A 177 -4.72 20.28 16.12
C GLY A 177 -4.93 18.85 15.60
N HIS A 178 -4.27 18.43 14.53
CA HIS A 178 -4.40 17.09 13.97
C HIS A 178 -3.06 16.36 14.02
N GLY A 179 -2.93 15.46 14.99
CA GLY A 179 -1.76 14.58 15.10
C GLY A 179 -1.99 13.25 14.39
N HIS A 180 -0.96 12.75 13.74
CA HIS A 180 -0.89 11.35 13.30
C HIS A 180 0.27 10.69 14.06
N PRO A 181 0.02 9.61 14.83
CA PRO A 181 1.05 9.08 15.72
C PRO A 181 2.19 8.43 14.93
N ARG A 182 3.43 8.65 15.40
CA ARG A 182 4.62 7.95 14.92
C ARG A 182 4.67 6.56 15.55
N LEU A 183 4.05 5.58 14.91
CA LEU A 183 3.97 4.20 15.42
C LEU A 183 5.14 3.33 14.94
N TYR A 184 5.71 3.65 13.79
CA TYR A 184 6.79 2.88 13.15
C TYR A 184 8.01 3.76 12.88
N PRO A 185 8.68 4.27 13.93
CA PRO A 185 9.88 5.10 13.76
C PRO A 185 11.03 4.31 13.12
N ARG A 186 11.96 5.01 12.49
CA ARG A 186 13.19 4.40 11.95
C ARG A 186 14.03 3.81 13.08
N GLN A 187 14.87 2.87 12.76
CA GLN A 187 15.68 2.16 13.75
C GLN A 187 16.65 3.10 14.49
N ASP A 188 17.25 4.06 13.81
CA ASP A 188 18.10 5.09 14.39
C ASP A 188 17.35 6.02 15.36
N GLU A 189 16.09 6.35 15.07
CA GLU A 189 15.22 7.11 15.97
C GLU A 189 14.95 6.33 17.27
N ILE A 190 14.73 5.01 17.17
CA ILE A 190 14.51 4.12 18.33
C ILE A 190 15.77 4.09 19.21
N GLU A 191 16.94 3.95 18.62
CA GLU A 191 18.21 3.90 19.34
C GLU A 191 18.52 5.22 20.05
N THR A 192 18.27 6.34 19.36
CA THR A 192 18.45 7.68 19.95
C THR A 192 17.46 7.93 21.08
N GLY A 193 16.21 7.49 20.96
CA GLY A 193 15.18 7.58 22.00
C GLY A 193 15.52 6.74 23.25
N ARG A 194 16.11 5.57 23.07
CA ARG A 194 16.61 4.73 24.18
C ARG A 194 17.76 5.39 24.93
N ARG A 195 18.72 5.99 24.22
CA ARG A 195 19.83 6.74 24.84
C ARG A 195 19.36 7.94 25.68
N LYS A 196 18.30 8.64 25.25
CA LYS A 196 17.72 9.76 26.01
C LYS A 196 16.94 9.34 27.26
N ARG A 197 16.50 8.08 27.35
CA ARG A 197 15.73 7.53 28.47
C ARG A 197 16.57 6.76 29.48
N SER A 198 17.85 6.57 29.26
CA SER A 198 18.76 6.02 30.27
C SER A 198 19.01 7.10 31.32
N PRO A 199 18.58 6.93 32.58
CA PRO A 199 18.94 7.87 33.62
C PRO A 199 20.44 7.86 33.78
N ALA A 200 21.04 9.03 33.83
CA ALA A 200 22.42 9.15 34.32
C ALA A 200 22.43 8.61 35.74
N LEU A 201 23.24 7.56 35.99
CA LEU A 201 23.56 7.05 37.30
C LEU A 201 24.37 8.09 38.08
#